data_d81e4d36406fff4bbd7064fbbb33e5f4
#
_entry.id   d81e4d36406fff4bbd7064fbbb33e5f4
#
_cell.length_a   1.000
_cell.length_b   1.000
_cell.length_c   1.000
_cell.angle_alpha   90.00
_cell.angle_beta   90.00
_cell.angle_gamma   90.00
#
_symmetry.space_group_name_H-M   'P 1'
#
loop_
_entity.id
_entity.type
_entity.pdbx_description
1 polymer ?
#
loop_
_entity_poly.entity_id
_entity_poly.type
_entity_poly.pdbx_seq_one_letter_code
_entity_poly.pdbx_strand_id
1 'polypeptide(L)'
;MIQLFLRARAHNYLKNRLGGQDFKARSVYRDAETDRSRVSSILAAIKNALHEAGLEQSGLNRRVEDVLARAAVTLGNGTDDYLERDALDSHHQDLFSTEISNGQRRLKELAAEITHFKFLKAAVLSRFPDFKPPARSE
;
A
#
# COMPACT_ATOMS: atom_id res chain seq x y z
N MET A 1 52.95 1.20 -46.72
CA MET A 1 51.76 0.42 -47.12
C MET A 1 51.02 -0.23 -45.94
N ILE A 2 51.70 -0.79 -44.99
CA ILE A 2 51.03 -1.47 -43.83
C ILE A 2 50.25 -0.50 -42.94
N GLN A 3 50.71 0.73 -42.74
CA GLN A 3 50.01 1.73 -41.91
C GLN A 3 48.69 2.21 -42.52
N LEU A 4 48.53 2.22 -43.82
CA LEU A 4 47.29 2.58 -44.50
C LEU A 4 46.22 1.51 -44.35
N PHE A 5 46.61 0.22 -44.38
CA PHE A 5 45.71 -0.88 -44.15
C PHE A 5 45.23 -0.99 -42.70
N LEU A 6 46.07 -0.66 -41.72
CA LEU A 6 45.72 -0.63 -40.33
C LEU A 6 44.75 0.53 -40.00
N ARG A 7 44.94 1.70 -40.61
CA ARG A 7 44.01 2.83 -40.49
C ARG A 7 42.65 2.54 -41.11
N ALA A 8 42.61 1.95 -42.27
CA ALA A 8 41.36 1.55 -42.92
C ALA A 8 40.61 0.49 -42.16
N ARG A 9 41.31 -0.49 -41.56
CA ARG A 9 40.70 -1.52 -40.70
C ARG A 9 40.17 -0.97 -39.39
N ALA A 10 40.94 -0.08 -38.75
CA ALA A 10 40.49 0.57 -37.51
C ALA A 10 39.30 1.50 -37.78
N HIS A 11 39.27 2.19 -38.91
CA HIS A 11 38.16 3.05 -39.29
C HIS A 11 36.89 2.24 -39.58
N ASN A 12 37.01 1.15 -40.34
CA ASN A 12 35.88 0.25 -40.57
C ASN A 12 35.39 -0.48 -39.31
N TYR A 13 36.31 -0.85 -38.43
CA TYR A 13 35.95 -1.47 -37.14
C TYR A 13 35.21 -0.50 -36.24
N LEU A 14 35.66 0.73 -36.17
CA LEU A 14 34.96 1.83 -35.42
C LEU A 14 33.62 2.19 -36.06
N LYS A 15 33.57 2.25 -37.41
CA LYS A 15 32.34 2.53 -38.14
C LYS A 15 31.29 1.43 -37.99
N ASN A 16 31.71 0.15 -38.01
CA ASN A 16 30.81 -0.98 -37.75
C ASN A 16 30.39 -1.09 -36.29
N ARG A 17 31.22 -0.69 -35.36
CA ARG A 17 30.87 -0.69 -33.95
C ARG A 17 30.04 0.53 -33.55
N LEU A 18 30.20 1.65 -34.22
CA LEU A 18 29.42 2.89 -34.06
C LEU A 18 28.18 2.90 -34.95
N GLY A 19 28.16 2.15 -36.06
CA GLY A 19 27.01 2.14 -36.99
C GLY A 19 26.07 0.93 -36.83
N GLY A 20 26.38 0.01 -35.93
CA GLY A 20 25.57 -1.21 -35.72
C GLY A 20 24.40 -1.08 -34.74
N GLN A 21 24.40 -0.10 -33.90
CA GLN A 21 23.26 0.37 -33.13
C GLN A 21 23.51 1.85 -32.88
N ASP A 22 22.75 2.69 -33.55
CA ASP A 22 22.59 4.06 -33.12
C ASP A 22 22.18 4.03 -31.64
N PHE A 23 23.16 4.15 -30.75
CA PHE A 23 22.91 4.50 -29.37
C PHE A 23 22.35 5.92 -29.39
N LYS A 24 21.09 6.01 -29.77
CA LYS A 24 20.34 7.24 -29.59
C LYS A 24 20.19 7.41 -28.10
N ALA A 25 21.04 8.22 -27.50
CA ALA A 25 20.81 8.72 -26.17
C ALA A 25 19.33 9.12 -26.08
N ARG A 26 18.58 8.47 -25.21
CA ARG A 26 17.18 8.83 -24.97
C ARG A 26 17.14 10.34 -24.70
N SER A 27 16.18 11.01 -25.27
CA SER A 27 16.03 12.44 -24.98
C SER A 27 15.70 12.62 -23.49
N VAL A 28 16.22 13.65 -22.86
CA VAL A 28 15.94 14.03 -21.45
C VAL A 28 14.43 14.05 -21.19
N TYR A 29 13.63 14.48 -22.17
CA TYR A 29 12.17 14.46 -22.10
C TYR A 29 11.59 13.03 -21.96
N ARG A 30 12.10 12.08 -22.75
CA ARG A 30 11.68 10.68 -22.69
C ARG A 30 12.04 10.00 -21.37
N ASP A 31 13.19 10.33 -20.83
CA ASP A 31 13.63 9.81 -19.54
C ASP A 31 12.75 10.36 -18.42
N ALA A 32 12.47 11.65 -18.44
CA ALA A 32 11.57 12.30 -17.49
C ALA A 32 10.14 11.72 -17.55
N GLU A 33 9.62 11.45 -18.75
CA GLU A 33 8.29 10.83 -18.91
C GLU A 33 8.25 9.38 -18.40
N THR A 34 9.31 8.61 -18.66
CA THR A 34 9.45 7.25 -18.15
C THR A 34 9.51 7.25 -16.63
N ASP A 35 10.27 8.13 -16.02
CA ASP A 35 10.39 8.26 -14.57
C ASP A 35 9.08 8.71 -13.94
N ARG A 36 8.40 9.66 -14.57
CA ARG A 36 7.05 10.07 -14.15
C ARG A 36 6.06 8.91 -14.14
N SER A 37 6.06 8.09 -15.18
CA SER A 37 5.20 6.91 -15.25
C SER A 37 5.49 5.92 -14.12
N ARG A 38 6.76 5.68 -13.82
CA ARG A 38 7.17 4.79 -12.71
C ARG A 38 6.70 5.32 -11.36
N VAL A 39 6.93 6.59 -11.08
CA VAL A 39 6.51 7.24 -9.82
C VAL A 39 4.99 7.26 -9.70
N SER A 40 4.26 7.54 -10.79
CA SER A 40 2.80 7.49 -10.82
C SER A 40 2.27 6.10 -10.45
N SER A 41 2.90 5.04 -10.96
CA SER A 41 2.51 3.65 -10.65
C SER A 41 2.72 3.32 -9.17
N ILE A 42 3.83 3.74 -8.58
CA ILE A 42 4.10 3.55 -7.15
C ILE A 42 3.07 4.30 -6.30
N LEU A 43 2.81 5.56 -6.62
CA LEU A 43 1.82 6.36 -5.89
C LEU A 43 0.40 5.81 -6.02
N ALA A 44 0.03 5.30 -7.19
CA ALA A 44 -1.26 4.65 -7.40
C ALA A 44 -1.40 3.39 -6.54
N ALA A 45 -0.36 2.56 -6.48
CA ALA A 45 -0.34 1.36 -5.64
C ALA A 45 -0.47 1.70 -4.14
N ILE A 46 0.25 2.71 -3.66
CA ILE A 46 0.15 3.16 -2.26
C ILE A 46 -1.24 3.73 -1.96
N LYS A 47 -1.82 4.52 -2.86
CA LYS A 47 -3.17 5.05 -2.69
C LYS A 47 -4.23 3.95 -2.64
N ASN A 48 -4.11 2.94 -3.49
CA ASN A 48 -4.99 1.77 -3.46
C ASN A 48 -4.88 1.02 -2.15
N ALA A 49 -3.66 0.72 -1.69
CA ALA A 49 -3.42 0.03 -0.44
C ALA A 49 -4.01 0.81 0.76
N LEU A 50 -3.84 2.14 0.79
CA LEU A 50 -4.47 3.00 1.80
C LEU A 50 -5.99 2.96 1.76
N HIS A 51 -6.57 2.96 0.57
CA HIS A 51 -8.03 2.90 0.40
C HIS A 51 -8.59 1.57 0.89
N GLU A 52 -8.00 0.46 0.46
CA GLU A 52 -8.41 -0.89 0.87
C GLU A 52 -8.27 -1.11 2.38
N ALA A 53 -7.14 -0.73 2.96
CA ALA A 53 -6.94 -0.82 4.41
C ALA A 53 -7.93 0.05 5.19
N GLY A 54 -8.26 1.23 4.68
CA GLY A 54 -9.27 2.12 5.27
C GLY A 54 -10.69 1.54 5.21
N LEU A 55 -11.05 0.89 4.12
CA LEU A 55 -12.33 0.18 3.99
C LEU A 55 -12.43 -1.01 4.94
N GLU A 56 -11.37 -1.81 5.02
CA GLU A 56 -11.31 -2.93 5.98
C GLU A 56 -11.42 -2.43 7.41
N GLN A 57 -10.70 -1.38 7.77
CA GLN A 57 -10.75 -0.77 9.11
C GLN A 57 -12.16 -0.30 9.46
N SER A 58 -12.83 0.40 8.56
CA SER A 58 -14.19 0.89 8.77
C SER A 58 -15.21 -0.24 8.91
N GLY A 59 -15.10 -1.26 8.06
CA GLY A 59 -15.96 -2.44 8.12
C GLY A 59 -15.78 -3.25 9.40
N LEU A 60 -14.53 -3.41 9.82
CA LEU A 60 -14.19 -4.14 11.05
C LEU A 60 -14.61 -3.38 12.31
N ASN A 61 -14.45 -2.06 12.34
CA ASN A 61 -14.96 -1.22 13.44
C ASN A 61 -16.46 -1.43 13.64
N ARG A 62 -17.25 -1.37 12.56
CA ARG A 62 -18.70 -1.62 12.65
C ARG A 62 -19.02 -3.01 13.19
N ARG A 63 -18.28 -4.03 12.77
CA ARG A 63 -18.45 -5.41 13.28
C ARG A 63 -18.15 -5.51 14.76
N VAL A 64 -17.06 -4.93 15.22
CA VAL A 64 -16.67 -4.93 16.63
C VAL A 64 -17.72 -4.19 17.46
N GLU A 65 -18.19 -3.03 17.02
CA GLU A 65 -19.27 -2.27 17.67
C GLU A 65 -20.58 -3.08 17.73
N ASP A 66 -20.95 -3.76 16.64
CA ASP A 66 -22.14 -4.60 16.58
C ASP A 66 -22.05 -5.81 17.51
N VAL A 67 -20.89 -6.46 17.59
CA VAL A 67 -20.65 -7.58 18.54
C VAL A 67 -20.70 -7.07 19.98
N LEU A 68 -20.10 -5.91 20.27
CA LEU A 68 -20.17 -5.29 21.59
C LEU A 68 -21.61 -4.96 21.99
N ALA A 69 -22.40 -4.41 21.08
CA ALA A 69 -23.81 -4.10 21.31
C ALA A 69 -24.63 -5.36 21.59
N ARG A 70 -24.41 -6.43 20.81
CA ARG A 70 -25.07 -7.74 21.04
C ARG A 70 -24.65 -8.36 22.34
N ALA A 71 -23.38 -8.32 22.69
CA ALA A 71 -22.88 -8.81 23.97
C ALA A 71 -23.51 -8.05 25.14
N ALA A 72 -23.62 -6.75 25.06
CA ALA A 72 -24.24 -5.91 26.10
C ALA A 72 -25.73 -6.27 26.28
N VAL A 73 -26.49 -6.48 25.22
CA VAL A 73 -27.90 -6.89 25.28
C VAL A 73 -28.05 -8.28 25.86
N THR A 74 -27.21 -9.24 25.43
CA THR A 74 -27.27 -10.64 25.88
C THR A 74 -26.89 -10.78 27.36
N LEU A 75 -25.89 -10.05 27.82
CA LEU A 75 -25.42 -10.06 29.21
C LEU A 75 -26.27 -9.19 30.14
N GLY A 76 -26.97 -8.17 29.59
CA GLY A 76 -27.79 -7.23 30.36
C GLY A 76 -29.22 -7.70 30.67
N ASN A 77 -29.76 -8.70 29.99
CA ASN A 77 -31.13 -9.19 30.15
C ASN A 77 -31.29 -10.34 31.16
N GLY A 78 -30.31 -10.53 32.03
CA GLY A 78 -30.29 -11.69 32.93
C GLY A 78 -30.89 -11.45 34.27
N THR A 79 -32.20 -11.55 34.45
CA THR A 79 -32.78 -11.45 35.82
C THR A 79 -33.50 -12.66 36.28
N ASP A 80 -33.69 -13.78 35.80
CA ASP A 80 -34.49 -14.75 36.55
C ASP A 80 -34.29 -16.27 36.34
N ASP A 81 -33.24 -16.75 35.65
CA ASP A 81 -33.00 -18.20 35.55
C ASP A 81 -31.54 -18.59 35.81
N TYR A 82 -31.19 -18.70 37.07
CA TYR A 82 -29.83 -18.87 37.56
C TYR A 82 -29.16 -20.23 37.28
N LEU A 83 -29.83 -21.25 36.86
CA LEU A 83 -29.30 -22.62 36.85
C LEU A 83 -29.12 -23.27 35.46
N GLU A 84 -29.83 -22.85 34.43
CA GLU A 84 -29.65 -23.38 33.06
C GLU A 84 -28.85 -22.42 32.14
N ARG A 85 -28.64 -21.23 32.58
CA ARG A 85 -27.94 -20.18 31.82
C ARG A 85 -26.42 -20.24 31.87
N ASP A 86 -25.82 -20.80 32.93
CA ASP A 86 -24.38 -20.70 33.15
C ASP A 86 -23.52 -21.29 32.04
N ALA A 87 -23.89 -22.43 31.46
CA ALA A 87 -23.11 -23.07 30.42
C ALA A 87 -23.27 -22.39 29.06
N LEU A 88 -24.48 -21.94 28.69
CA LEU A 88 -24.78 -21.22 27.45
C LEU A 88 -24.26 -19.79 27.50
N ASP A 89 -24.40 -19.12 28.63
CA ASP A 89 -23.88 -17.73 28.80
C ASP A 89 -22.35 -17.72 28.80
N SER A 90 -21.69 -18.68 29.40
CA SER A 90 -20.23 -18.82 29.34
C SER A 90 -19.74 -19.08 27.92
N HIS A 91 -20.44 -19.91 27.15
CA HIS A 91 -20.08 -20.20 25.77
C HIS A 91 -20.26 -18.96 24.86
N HIS A 92 -21.37 -18.24 25.00
CA HIS A 92 -21.61 -16.98 24.27
C HIS A 92 -20.62 -15.90 24.67
N GLN A 93 -20.28 -15.79 25.94
CA GLN A 93 -19.28 -14.85 26.45
C GLN A 93 -17.89 -15.13 25.86
N ASP A 94 -17.49 -16.40 25.78
CA ASP A 94 -16.22 -16.81 25.17
C ASP A 94 -16.18 -16.49 23.67
N LEU A 95 -17.26 -16.76 22.94
CA LEU A 95 -17.36 -16.40 21.52
C LEU A 95 -17.28 -14.88 21.29
N PHE A 96 -18.02 -14.09 22.03
CA PHE A 96 -17.96 -12.63 21.93
C PHE A 96 -16.58 -12.09 22.30
N SER A 97 -15.98 -12.59 23.38
CA SER A 97 -14.63 -12.20 23.79
C SER A 97 -13.60 -12.50 22.71
N THR A 98 -13.69 -13.66 22.06
CA THR A 98 -12.79 -14.07 20.98
C THR A 98 -12.97 -13.19 19.75
N GLU A 99 -14.20 -12.91 19.31
CA GLU A 99 -14.49 -12.04 18.18
C GLU A 99 -14.02 -10.61 18.44
N ILE A 100 -14.30 -10.07 19.61
CA ILE A 100 -13.86 -8.71 20.01
C ILE A 100 -12.34 -8.64 20.04
N SER A 101 -11.68 -9.61 20.69
CA SER A 101 -10.22 -9.65 20.78
C SER A 101 -9.55 -9.74 19.43
N ASN A 102 -10.02 -10.60 18.55
CA ASN A 102 -9.52 -10.77 17.19
C ASN A 102 -9.76 -9.49 16.37
N GLY A 103 -10.94 -8.90 16.48
CA GLY A 103 -11.26 -7.63 15.80
C GLY A 103 -10.37 -6.48 16.26
N GLN A 104 -10.18 -6.33 17.55
CA GLN A 104 -9.33 -5.29 18.13
C GLN A 104 -7.85 -5.46 17.74
N ARG A 105 -7.36 -6.71 17.75
CA ARG A 105 -6.00 -7.02 17.28
C ARG A 105 -5.83 -6.59 15.82
N ARG A 106 -6.76 -6.99 14.95
CA ARG A 106 -6.69 -6.63 13.52
C ARG A 106 -6.81 -5.12 13.29
N LEU A 107 -7.68 -4.43 14.03
CA LEU A 107 -7.79 -2.97 13.97
C LEU A 107 -6.47 -2.27 14.32
N LYS A 108 -5.76 -2.77 15.32
CA LYS A 108 -4.45 -2.26 15.69
C LYS A 108 -3.40 -2.49 14.60
N GLU A 109 -3.40 -3.66 14.00
CA GLU A 109 -2.53 -3.99 12.86
C GLU A 109 -2.80 -3.07 11.66
N LEU A 110 -4.08 -2.87 11.31
CA LEU A 110 -4.50 -1.98 10.21
C LEU A 110 -4.11 -0.52 10.48
N ALA A 111 -4.26 -0.04 11.71
CA ALA A 111 -3.85 1.32 12.07
C ALA A 111 -2.33 1.52 11.87
N ALA A 112 -1.52 0.54 12.25
CA ALA A 112 -0.08 0.57 12.05
C ALA A 112 0.28 0.52 10.55
N GLU A 113 -0.38 -0.32 9.79
CA GLU A 113 -0.20 -0.48 8.34
C GLU A 113 -0.57 0.81 7.59
N ILE A 114 -1.72 1.41 7.90
CA ILE A 114 -2.15 2.69 7.33
C ILE A 114 -1.13 3.80 7.63
N THR A 115 -0.63 3.86 8.85
CA THR A 115 0.41 4.83 9.23
C THR A 115 1.67 4.63 8.42
N HIS A 116 2.07 3.39 8.20
CA HIS A 116 3.24 3.06 7.39
C HIS A 116 3.06 3.42 5.92
N PHE A 117 1.90 3.14 5.33
CA PHE A 117 1.59 3.54 3.95
C PHE A 117 1.54 5.06 3.77
N LYS A 118 1.03 5.79 4.75
CA LYS A 118 1.09 7.26 4.75
C LYS A 118 2.53 7.77 4.78
N PHE A 119 3.40 7.13 5.55
CA PHE A 119 4.82 7.43 5.58
C PHE A 119 5.48 7.18 4.22
N LEU A 120 5.23 6.02 3.60
CA LEU A 120 5.75 5.71 2.27
C LEU A 120 5.29 6.72 1.22
N LYS A 121 4.02 7.10 1.25
CA LYS A 121 3.47 8.15 0.37
C LYS A 121 4.19 9.48 0.57
N ALA A 122 4.38 9.90 1.81
CA ALA A 122 5.08 11.14 2.13
C ALA A 122 6.55 11.09 1.67
N ALA A 123 7.24 9.96 1.83
CA ALA A 123 8.61 9.76 1.37
C ALA A 123 8.72 9.88 -0.15
N VAL A 124 7.81 9.25 -0.90
CA VAL A 124 7.78 9.37 -2.37
C VAL A 124 7.54 10.81 -2.79
N LEU A 125 6.57 11.50 -2.20
CA LEU A 125 6.24 12.90 -2.51
C LEU A 125 7.35 13.87 -2.09
N SER A 126 8.13 13.55 -1.08
CA SER A 126 9.30 14.32 -0.68
C SER A 126 10.42 14.23 -1.72
N ARG A 127 10.63 13.04 -2.28
CA ARG A 127 11.64 12.82 -3.32
C ARG A 127 11.20 13.34 -4.69
N PHE A 128 9.92 13.31 -4.97
CA PHE A 128 9.30 13.70 -6.24
C PHE A 128 8.23 14.78 -6.01
N PRO A 129 8.62 16.03 -5.73
CA PRO A 129 7.70 17.08 -5.32
C PRO A 129 6.68 17.47 -6.41
N ASP A 130 6.97 17.21 -7.68
CA ASP A 130 6.08 17.51 -8.80
C ASP A 130 4.75 16.70 -8.74
N PHE A 131 4.70 15.65 -7.96
CA PHE A 131 3.51 14.83 -7.74
C PHE A 131 2.65 15.28 -6.55
N LYS A 132 3.08 16.29 -5.80
CA LYS A 132 2.25 16.89 -4.76
C LYS A 132 1.02 17.55 -5.38
N PRO A 133 -0.18 17.31 -4.85
CA PRO A 133 -1.34 18.10 -5.23
C PRO A 133 -1.07 19.57 -4.90
N PRO A 134 -1.55 20.51 -5.73
CA PRO A 134 -1.44 21.91 -5.41
C PRO A 134 -2.07 22.19 -4.04
N ALA A 135 -1.41 23.02 -3.23
CA ALA A 135 -1.95 23.46 -1.96
C ALA A 135 -3.34 24.07 -2.22
N ARG A 136 -4.36 23.56 -1.52
CA ARG A 136 -5.67 24.19 -1.56
C ARG A 136 -5.47 25.62 -1.05
N SER A 137 -5.66 26.59 -1.93
CA SER A 137 -5.85 27.98 -1.51
C SER A 137 -7.15 28.05 -0.71
N GLU A 138 -7.03 28.25 0.59
CA GLU A 138 -8.15 28.68 1.43
C GLU A 138 -8.61 30.07 1.04
#